data_36a73d70b5cd15b89038cc7bf7e840dc
#
_entry.id   36a73d70b5cd15b89038cc7bf7e840dc
#
_cell.length_a   1.000
_cell.length_b   1.000
_cell.length_c   1.000
_cell.angle_alpha   90.00
_cell.angle_beta   90.00
_cell.angle_gamma   90.00
#
_symmetry.space_group_name_H-M   'P 1'
#
loop_
_entity.id
_entity.type
_entity.pdbx_description
1 polymer ?
#
loop_
_entity_poly.entity_id
_entity_poly.type
_entity_poly.pdbx_seq_one_letter_code
_entity_poly.pdbx_strand_id
1 'polypeptide(L)'
;MPRAASPLTCRSVALALAAALAVACSPAPEAPSTPGAPAARPEATDPAPPATVVLPRGDLEAVALEVGARLDAEGRVATPQERFRPADTVYASLVTVGTSPAARLRVEWRNAAGAVLAADERAVAPAGAAVHTFSRAVEGGWSPGRYAVGVRIGDQDAGERTFEVR
;
A
#
# COMPACT_ATOMS: atom_id res chain seq x y z
N MET A 1 -0.85 50.27 -6.54
CA MET A 1 -0.83 50.46 -5.06
C MET A 1 -0.63 49.11 -4.40
N PRO A 2 0.26 49.06 -3.47
CA PRO A 2 0.98 47.84 -3.12
C PRO A 2 0.56 47.20 -1.77
N ARG A 3 1.18 46.05 -1.50
CA ARG A 3 1.46 45.44 -0.18
C ARG A 3 0.38 44.45 0.33
N ALA A 4 0.70 43.33 0.91
CA ALA A 4 1.74 43.08 1.90
C ALA A 4 2.26 41.61 1.84
N ALA A 5 3.56 41.53 1.96
CA ALA A 5 4.27 40.35 2.41
C ALA A 5 4.16 40.19 3.94
N SER A 6 4.11 38.98 4.46
CA SER A 6 4.32 38.72 5.88
C SER A 6 5.33 37.59 6.07
N PRO A 7 6.26 37.74 7.03
CA PRO A 7 7.48 36.97 7.09
C PRO A 7 7.41 35.74 8.02
N LEU A 8 8.35 34.85 7.75
CA LEU A 8 8.98 33.86 8.58
C LEU A 8 8.84 34.03 10.10
N THR A 9 8.54 32.89 10.76
CA THR A 9 9.03 32.70 12.11
C THR A 9 9.66 31.31 12.23
N CYS A 10 10.98 31.35 12.15
CA CYS A 10 11.91 30.33 12.59
C CYS A 10 11.83 30.27 14.13
N ARG A 11 11.57 29.10 14.72
CA ARG A 11 11.82 28.85 16.14
C ARG A 11 12.58 27.55 16.29
N SER A 12 13.89 27.71 16.30
CA SER A 12 14.84 26.79 16.90
C SER A 12 14.60 26.77 18.41
N VAL A 13 14.45 25.57 18.98
CA VAL A 13 14.71 25.36 20.39
C VAL A 13 15.63 24.16 20.49
N ALA A 14 16.89 24.48 20.69
CA ALA A 14 17.88 23.59 21.23
C ALA A 14 17.72 23.55 22.77
N LEU A 15 17.69 22.39 23.36
CA LEU A 15 18.02 22.25 24.76
C LEU A 15 18.81 20.95 24.98
N ALA A 16 20.06 21.17 25.26
CA ALA A 16 21.00 20.20 25.81
C ALA A 16 20.81 20.09 27.33
N LEU A 17 21.13 18.96 27.93
CA LEU A 17 21.90 18.80 29.19
C LEU A 17 21.66 17.39 29.72
N ALA A 18 22.65 16.58 29.71
CA ALA A 18 23.74 16.33 30.67
C ALA A 18 23.45 15.22 31.70
N ALA A 19 24.20 14.16 31.56
CA ALA A 19 25.01 13.43 32.55
C ALA A 19 24.41 12.98 33.88
N ALA A 20 24.53 11.69 34.16
CA ALA A 20 25.09 11.19 35.44
C ALA A 20 25.57 9.74 35.30
N LEU A 21 26.86 9.58 35.55
CA LEU A 21 27.52 8.32 35.85
C LEU A 21 27.04 7.77 37.18
N ALA A 22 26.82 6.46 37.27
CA ALA A 22 26.97 5.74 38.54
C ALA A 22 27.60 4.37 38.21
N VAL A 23 28.89 4.28 38.54
CA VAL A 23 29.64 3.06 38.67
C VAL A 23 29.27 2.45 40.01
N ALA A 24 28.79 1.22 40.04
CA ALA A 24 28.77 0.39 41.22
C ALA A 24 29.40 -0.97 40.89
N CYS A 25 30.66 -1.10 41.22
CA CYS A 25 31.32 -2.38 41.41
C CYS A 25 30.80 -3.06 42.65
N SER A 26 30.31 -4.29 42.52
CA SER A 26 30.19 -5.22 43.64
C SER A 26 30.90 -6.52 43.28
N PRO A 27 31.75 -7.03 44.17
CA PRO A 27 32.49 -8.26 43.94
C PRO A 27 31.62 -9.49 44.15
N ALA A 28 31.83 -10.48 43.30
CA ALA A 28 31.20 -11.79 43.36
C ALA A 28 31.78 -12.64 44.49
N PRO A 29 30.99 -13.50 45.17
CA PRO A 29 31.54 -14.62 45.90
C PRO A 29 31.81 -15.82 45.00
N GLU A 30 33.00 -16.34 45.06
CA GLU A 30 33.40 -17.62 44.51
C GLU A 30 32.55 -18.74 45.14
N ALA A 31 31.95 -19.59 44.32
CA ALA A 31 31.41 -20.87 44.74
C ALA A 31 32.17 -22.00 44.04
N PRO A 32 32.37 -23.15 44.72
CA PRO A 32 33.34 -24.15 44.38
C PRO A 32 32.99 -24.92 43.13
N SER A 33 34.02 -25.19 42.33
CA SER A 33 34.00 -26.04 41.12
C SER A 33 33.67 -27.48 41.48
N THR A 34 32.57 -28.01 40.98
CA THR A 34 32.29 -29.43 40.93
C THR A 34 32.68 -29.95 39.52
N PRO A 35 33.57 -30.93 39.41
CA PRO A 35 33.92 -31.50 38.13
C PRO A 35 32.89 -32.57 37.70
N GLY A 36 32.41 -32.48 36.49
CA GLY A 36 31.92 -33.62 35.77
C GLY A 36 30.43 -33.72 35.46
N ALA A 37 30.06 -33.13 34.34
CA ALA A 37 29.10 -33.73 33.44
C ALA A 37 29.46 -33.30 32.00
N PRO A 38 29.47 -34.20 31.01
CA PRO A 38 29.67 -33.79 29.63
C PRO A 38 28.54 -32.88 29.19
N ALA A 39 28.89 -31.66 28.82
CA ALA A 39 27.95 -30.70 28.27
C ALA A 39 27.31 -31.32 27.03
N ALA A 40 26.04 -31.62 27.12
CA ALA A 40 25.19 -31.85 25.98
C ALA A 40 25.30 -30.61 25.10
N ARG A 41 25.87 -30.78 23.91
CA ARG A 41 25.88 -29.77 22.86
C ARG A 41 24.43 -29.37 22.62
N PRO A 42 24.03 -28.10 22.73
CA PRO A 42 22.68 -27.71 22.30
C PRO A 42 22.59 -28.06 20.81
N GLU A 43 21.70 -28.98 20.48
CA GLU A 43 21.27 -29.18 19.10
C GLU A 43 20.80 -27.81 18.61
N ALA A 44 21.49 -27.30 17.60
CA ALA A 44 21.04 -26.14 16.88
C ALA A 44 19.65 -26.49 16.32
N THR A 45 18.61 -26.01 16.98
CA THR A 45 17.27 -26.05 16.43
C THR A 45 17.31 -25.22 15.18
N ASP A 46 17.33 -25.92 14.04
CA ASP A 46 17.21 -25.29 12.73
C ASP A 46 15.99 -24.38 12.78
N PRO A 47 16.10 -23.09 12.43
CA PRO A 47 14.95 -22.20 12.47
C PRO A 47 13.89 -22.79 11.53
N ALA A 48 12.75 -23.17 12.11
CA ALA A 48 11.62 -23.64 11.33
C ALA A 48 11.37 -22.67 10.18
N PRO A 49 11.16 -23.15 8.95
CA PRO A 49 10.88 -22.27 7.83
C PRO A 49 9.69 -21.40 8.20
N PRO A 50 9.68 -20.10 7.78
CA PRO A 50 8.59 -19.20 8.12
C PRO A 50 7.27 -19.84 7.68
N ALA A 51 6.37 -20.02 8.65
CA ALA A 51 5.06 -20.58 8.35
C ALA A 51 4.43 -19.69 7.28
N THR A 52 4.24 -20.25 6.09
CA THR A 52 3.47 -19.59 5.03
C THR A 52 2.06 -19.45 5.57
N VAL A 53 1.70 -18.26 6.03
CA VAL A 53 0.33 -17.96 6.43
C VAL A 53 -0.50 -18.01 5.15
N VAL A 54 -1.11 -19.14 4.90
CA VAL A 54 -2.14 -19.27 3.88
C VAL A 54 -3.34 -18.50 4.41
N LEU A 55 -3.46 -17.23 4.00
CA LEU A 55 -4.66 -16.47 4.28
C LEU A 55 -5.85 -17.19 3.62
N PRO A 56 -6.95 -17.42 4.35
CA PRO A 56 -8.12 -18.02 3.76
C PRO A 56 -8.55 -17.20 2.55
N ARG A 57 -8.64 -17.84 1.40
CA ARG A 57 -9.19 -17.24 0.19
C ARG A 57 -10.66 -16.97 0.48
N GLY A 58 -11.01 -15.70 0.65
CA GLY A 58 -12.39 -15.28 0.73
C GLY A 58 -13.04 -15.39 -0.65
N ASP A 59 -14.35 -15.55 -0.68
CA ASP A 59 -15.17 -15.57 -1.89
C ASP A 59 -15.41 -14.16 -2.42
N LEU A 60 -14.32 -13.41 -2.67
CA LEU A 60 -14.40 -12.04 -3.17
C LEU A 60 -14.40 -12.05 -4.69
N GLU A 61 -15.46 -11.53 -5.27
CA GLU A 61 -15.67 -11.45 -6.72
C GLU A 61 -15.78 -9.98 -7.16
N ALA A 62 -15.15 -9.64 -8.28
CA ALA A 62 -15.32 -8.38 -8.96
C ALA A 62 -16.57 -8.43 -9.85
N VAL A 63 -17.51 -7.54 -9.63
CA VAL A 63 -18.78 -7.50 -10.40
C VAL A 63 -18.83 -6.33 -11.39
N ALA A 64 -18.06 -5.27 -11.17
CA ALA A 64 -17.95 -4.16 -12.09
C ALA A 64 -16.60 -3.45 -11.93
N LEU A 65 -16.02 -3.05 -13.06
CA LEU A 65 -14.89 -2.14 -13.15
C LEU A 65 -15.25 -1.05 -14.16
N GLU A 66 -15.25 0.20 -13.71
CA GLU A 66 -15.62 1.35 -14.52
C GLU A 66 -14.55 2.44 -14.44
N VAL A 67 -14.40 3.20 -15.52
CA VAL A 67 -13.51 4.36 -15.58
C VAL A 67 -14.27 5.62 -15.92
N GLY A 68 -13.87 6.77 -15.36
CA GLY A 68 -14.52 8.05 -15.58
C GLY A 68 -13.72 9.21 -15.01
N ALA A 69 -14.21 10.44 -15.22
CA ALA A 69 -13.55 11.67 -14.75
C ALA A 69 -14.11 12.17 -13.41
N ARG A 70 -15.16 11.56 -12.88
CA ARG A 70 -15.83 11.98 -11.64
C ARG A 70 -16.33 10.78 -10.86
N LEU A 71 -16.40 10.95 -9.55
CA LEU A 71 -17.00 9.98 -8.62
C LEU A 71 -18.34 10.52 -8.09
N ASP A 72 -19.23 9.61 -7.74
CA ASP A 72 -20.42 9.88 -6.93
C ASP A 72 -20.11 9.91 -5.43
N ALA A 73 -21.14 10.07 -4.59
CA ALA A 73 -20.99 10.13 -3.14
C ALA A 73 -20.52 8.78 -2.53
N GLU A 74 -20.77 7.68 -3.22
CA GLU A 74 -20.39 6.33 -2.83
C GLU A 74 -18.97 5.94 -3.31
N GLY A 75 -18.29 6.82 -4.05
CA GLY A 75 -16.97 6.58 -4.60
C GLY A 75 -16.98 5.74 -5.89
N ARG A 76 -18.14 5.58 -6.53
CA ARG A 76 -18.26 4.94 -7.85
C ARG A 76 -18.02 5.97 -8.94
N VAL A 77 -17.66 5.51 -10.11
CA VAL A 77 -17.64 6.36 -11.29
C VAL A 77 -19.06 6.83 -11.60
N ALA A 78 -19.27 8.15 -11.51
CA ALA A 78 -20.60 8.76 -11.68
C ALA A 78 -21.13 8.62 -13.13
N THR A 79 -20.22 8.69 -14.10
CA THR A 79 -20.51 8.50 -15.53
C THR A 79 -19.32 7.80 -16.17
N PRO A 80 -19.47 6.55 -16.57
CA PRO A 80 -18.44 5.83 -17.29
C PRO A 80 -18.09 6.53 -18.61
N GLN A 81 -16.80 6.66 -18.90
CA GLN A 81 -16.33 7.23 -20.15
C GLN A 81 -15.00 6.60 -20.57
N GLU A 82 -14.77 6.55 -21.87
CA GLU A 82 -13.56 5.98 -22.45
C GLU A 82 -12.65 7.04 -23.08
N ARG A 83 -13.04 8.31 -23.03
CA ARG A 83 -12.28 9.42 -23.63
C ARG A 83 -12.01 10.49 -22.61
N PHE A 84 -10.75 10.90 -22.52
CA PHE A 84 -10.26 11.87 -21.54
C PHE A 84 -9.43 12.95 -22.22
N ARG A 85 -9.29 14.07 -21.55
CA ARG A 85 -8.36 15.14 -21.92
C ARG A 85 -7.02 14.93 -21.22
N PRO A 86 -5.93 15.48 -21.75
CA PRO A 86 -4.62 15.38 -21.12
C PRO A 86 -4.57 15.81 -19.63
N ALA A 87 -5.35 16.82 -19.26
CA ALA A 87 -5.37 17.35 -17.88
C ALA A 87 -6.34 16.62 -16.95
N ASP A 88 -7.10 15.63 -17.44
CA ASP A 88 -8.11 14.96 -16.62
C ASP A 88 -7.45 13.99 -15.62
N THR A 89 -8.04 13.90 -14.44
CA THR A 89 -7.80 12.79 -13.53
C THR A 89 -8.70 11.63 -13.95
N VAL A 90 -8.12 10.48 -14.20
CA VAL A 90 -8.84 9.24 -14.51
C VAL A 90 -9.11 8.51 -13.20
N TYR A 91 -10.37 8.24 -12.93
CA TYR A 91 -10.82 7.41 -11.80
C TYR A 91 -11.20 6.03 -12.30
N ALA A 92 -10.87 5.02 -11.52
CA ALA A 92 -11.33 3.65 -11.70
C ALA A 92 -12.07 3.21 -10.44
N SER A 93 -13.30 2.75 -10.57
CA SER A 93 -14.08 2.16 -9.48
C SER A 93 -14.28 0.67 -9.72
N LEU A 94 -13.83 -0.13 -8.77
CA LEU A 94 -14.06 -1.57 -8.71
C LEU A 94 -15.16 -1.84 -7.70
N VAL A 95 -16.21 -2.52 -8.12
CA VAL A 95 -17.25 -3.04 -7.22
C VAL A 95 -16.98 -4.51 -6.98
N THR A 96 -16.89 -4.89 -5.72
CA THR A 96 -16.72 -6.28 -5.31
C THR A 96 -17.90 -6.73 -4.47
N VAL A 97 -18.19 -8.03 -4.50
CA VAL A 97 -19.15 -8.71 -3.63
C VAL A 97 -18.47 -9.91 -2.98
N GLY A 98 -18.95 -10.27 -1.79
CA GLY A 98 -18.40 -11.38 -1.03
C GLY A 98 -17.67 -10.93 0.22
N THR A 99 -17.00 -11.87 0.88
CA THR A 99 -16.29 -11.62 2.13
C THR A 99 -14.86 -12.10 2.02
N SER A 100 -13.94 -11.30 2.54
CA SER A 100 -12.55 -11.74 2.70
C SER A 100 -11.98 -11.09 3.95
N PRO A 101 -11.35 -11.86 4.85
CA PRO A 101 -10.68 -11.28 6.02
C PRO A 101 -9.44 -10.49 5.65
N ALA A 102 -8.83 -10.82 4.50
CA ALA A 102 -7.71 -10.08 3.93
C ALA A 102 -7.62 -10.40 2.44
N ALA A 103 -7.89 -9.43 1.60
CA ALA A 103 -7.66 -9.49 0.16
C ALA A 103 -6.67 -8.40 -0.25
N ARG A 104 -5.96 -8.64 -1.32
CA ARG A 104 -4.99 -7.71 -1.87
C ARG A 104 -5.50 -7.26 -3.24
N LEU A 105 -5.81 -6.00 -3.37
CA LEU A 105 -6.19 -5.38 -4.64
C LEU A 105 -4.94 -4.75 -5.25
N ARG A 106 -4.61 -5.10 -6.47
CA ARG A 106 -3.55 -4.50 -7.26
C ARG A 106 -4.13 -3.88 -8.52
N VAL A 107 -3.82 -2.61 -8.74
CA VAL A 107 -4.24 -1.85 -9.91
C VAL A 107 -3.01 -1.46 -10.70
N GLU A 108 -3.04 -1.68 -12.01
CA GLU A 108 -1.95 -1.32 -12.91
C GLU A 108 -2.49 -0.42 -14.03
N TRP A 109 -1.82 0.70 -14.22
CA TRP A 109 -2.06 1.62 -15.32
C TRP A 109 -1.03 1.38 -16.40
N ARG A 110 -1.48 1.07 -17.61
CA ARG A 110 -0.61 0.70 -18.73
C ARG A 110 -0.85 1.60 -19.93
N ASN A 111 0.21 1.81 -20.74
CA ASN A 111 0.09 2.46 -22.04
C ASN A 111 -0.28 1.46 -23.14
N ALA A 112 -0.45 1.94 -24.36
CA ALA A 112 -0.78 1.12 -25.53
C ALA A 112 0.23 0.00 -25.85
N ALA A 113 1.50 0.18 -25.42
CA ALA A 113 2.54 -0.82 -25.60
C ALA A 113 2.54 -1.88 -24.46
N GLY A 114 1.59 -1.79 -23.50
CA GLY A 114 1.51 -2.66 -22.33
C GLY A 114 2.49 -2.32 -21.21
N ALA A 115 3.27 -1.25 -21.34
CA ALA A 115 4.18 -0.82 -20.30
C ALA A 115 3.41 -0.27 -19.10
N VAL A 116 3.77 -0.71 -17.89
CA VAL A 116 3.18 -0.26 -16.64
C VAL A 116 3.71 1.15 -16.33
N LEU A 117 2.81 2.11 -16.26
CA LEU A 117 3.09 3.50 -15.91
C LEU A 117 3.02 3.73 -14.40
N ALA A 118 2.12 3.02 -13.74
CA ALA A 118 1.95 3.04 -12.31
C ALA A 118 1.26 1.75 -11.84
N ALA A 119 1.54 1.37 -10.61
CA ALA A 119 0.85 0.30 -9.92
C ALA A 119 0.56 0.74 -8.49
N ASP A 120 -0.66 0.46 -8.03
CA ASP A 120 -1.10 0.69 -6.67
C ASP A 120 -1.54 -0.65 -6.07
N GLU A 121 -1.19 -0.88 -4.82
CA GLU A 121 -1.61 -2.08 -4.09
C GLU A 121 -2.25 -1.69 -2.76
N ARG A 122 -3.38 -2.31 -2.44
CA ARG A 122 -4.12 -2.06 -1.21
C ARG A 122 -4.65 -3.35 -0.60
N ALA A 123 -4.43 -3.51 0.70
CA ALA A 123 -5.09 -4.55 1.48
C ALA A 123 -6.51 -4.10 1.83
N VAL A 124 -7.48 -4.99 1.66
CA VAL A 124 -8.89 -4.77 1.97
C VAL A 124 -9.48 -5.98 2.68
N ALA A 125 -10.48 -5.74 3.51
CA ALA A 125 -11.20 -6.79 4.23
C ALA A 125 -12.72 -6.56 4.09
N PRO A 126 -13.29 -6.75 2.89
CA PRO A 126 -14.71 -6.52 2.67
C PRO A 126 -15.57 -7.58 3.35
N ALA A 127 -16.72 -7.16 3.86
CA ALA A 127 -17.73 -8.01 4.50
C ALA A 127 -19.08 -7.87 3.77
N GLY A 128 -19.06 -7.99 2.44
CA GLY A 128 -20.21 -7.85 1.57
C GLY A 128 -19.87 -7.06 0.30
N ALA A 129 -20.86 -6.32 -0.21
CA ALA A 129 -20.62 -5.42 -1.34
C ALA A 129 -19.74 -4.24 -0.93
N ALA A 130 -18.69 -3.96 -1.69
CA ALA A 130 -17.76 -2.86 -1.42
C ALA A 130 -17.34 -2.17 -2.71
N VAL A 131 -17.05 -0.87 -2.61
CA VAL A 131 -16.51 -0.05 -3.71
C VAL A 131 -15.07 0.31 -3.39
N HIS A 132 -14.20 0.05 -4.35
CA HIS A 132 -12.77 0.39 -4.25
C HIS A 132 -12.43 1.37 -5.37
N THR A 133 -12.01 2.57 -4.98
CA THR A 133 -11.69 3.63 -5.93
C THR A 133 -10.20 3.84 -6.02
N PHE A 134 -9.74 4.00 -7.25
CA PHE A 134 -8.36 4.34 -7.61
C PHE A 134 -8.39 5.56 -8.52
N SER A 135 -7.35 6.36 -8.48
CA SER A 135 -7.25 7.53 -9.35
C SER A 135 -5.83 7.71 -9.87
N ARG A 136 -5.72 8.22 -11.08
CA ARG A 136 -4.45 8.59 -11.66
C ARG A 136 -4.54 9.93 -12.37
N ALA A 137 -3.65 10.82 -12.01
CA ALA A 137 -3.30 12.01 -12.77
C ALA A 137 -1.83 11.93 -13.15
N VAL A 138 -1.45 12.53 -14.25
CA VAL A 138 -0.05 12.60 -14.71
C VAL A 138 0.40 14.06 -14.61
N GLU A 139 1.53 14.27 -13.95
CA GLU A 139 2.15 15.59 -13.90
C GLU A 139 2.52 16.04 -15.32
N GLY A 140 2.14 17.26 -15.70
CA GLY A 140 2.25 17.73 -17.07
C GLY A 140 1.16 17.22 -18.03
N GLY A 141 0.24 16.36 -17.54
CA GLY A 141 -0.85 15.77 -18.31
C GLY A 141 -0.52 14.44 -18.97
N TRP A 142 -1.56 13.73 -19.35
CA TRP A 142 -1.45 12.49 -20.12
C TRP A 142 -1.02 12.79 -21.56
N SER A 143 -0.10 12.02 -22.10
CA SER A 143 0.17 12.05 -23.53
C SER A 143 -1.03 11.53 -24.32
N PRO A 144 -1.36 12.09 -25.50
CA PRO A 144 -2.38 11.52 -26.35
C PRO A 144 -2.08 10.06 -26.70
N GLY A 145 -3.08 9.20 -26.58
CA GLY A 145 -2.91 7.78 -26.84
C GLY A 145 -3.91 6.90 -26.13
N ARG A 146 -3.75 5.59 -26.30
CA ARG A 146 -4.58 4.56 -25.67
C ARG A 146 -3.91 4.05 -24.41
N TYR A 147 -4.71 3.80 -23.40
CA TYR A 147 -4.30 3.32 -22.09
C TYR A 147 -5.22 2.21 -21.61
N ALA A 148 -4.76 1.47 -20.62
CA ALA A 148 -5.56 0.47 -19.93
C ALA A 148 -5.35 0.57 -18.42
N VAL A 149 -6.39 0.27 -17.66
CA VAL A 149 -6.32 0.01 -16.22
C VAL A 149 -6.78 -1.42 -15.97
N GLY A 150 -5.88 -2.23 -15.42
CA GLY A 150 -6.16 -3.60 -15.02
C GLY A 150 -6.20 -3.72 -13.51
N VAL A 151 -7.11 -4.52 -12.98
CA VAL A 151 -7.25 -4.79 -11.55
C VAL A 151 -7.14 -6.28 -11.30
N ARG A 152 -6.44 -6.63 -10.21
CA ARG A 152 -6.31 -8.00 -9.73
C ARG A 152 -6.73 -8.08 -8.26
N ILE A 153 -7.33 -9.22 -7.90
CA ILE A 153 -7.62 -9.59 -6.52
C ILE A 153 -6.73 -10.79 -6.18
N GLY A 154 -5.69 -10.54 -5.37
CA GLY A 154 -4.63 -11.53 -5.19
C GLY A 154 -3.95 -11.86 -6.52
N ASP A 155 -4.01 -13.14 -6.91
CA ASP A 155 -3.45 -13.63 -8.17
C ASP A 155 -4.47 -13.71 -9.33
N GLN A 156 -5.73 -13.36 -9.07
CA GLN A 156 -6.82 -13.44 -10.06
C GLN A 156 -7.05 -12.10 -10.74
N ASP A 157 -7.25 -12.11 -12.05
CA ASP A 157 -7.67 -10.93 -12.79
C ASP A 157 -9.11 -10.58 -12.45
N ALA A 158 -9.32 -9.34 -12.02
CA ALA A 158 -10.63 -8.80 -11.65
C ALA A 158 -11.25 -7.93 -12.77
N GLY A 159 -10.52 -7.71 -13.84
CA GLY A 159 -10.97 -7.00 -15.02
C GLY A 159 -10.00 -5.95 -15.53
N GLU A 160 -10.22 -5.52 -16.75
CA GLU A 160 -9.47 -4.47 -17.41
C GLU A 160 -10.42 -3.51 -18.13
N ARG A 161 -10.08 -2.22 -18.14
CA ARG A 161 -10.76 -1.18 -18.94
C ARG A 161 -9.74 -0.39 -19.75
N THR A 162 -10.05 -0.17 -21.01
CA THR A 162 -9.25 0.68 -21.89
C THR A 162 -9.88 2.06 -22.00
N PHE A 163 -9.03 3.08 -22.18
CA PHE A 163 -9.47 4.45 -22.40
C PHE A 163 -8.48 5.16 -23.33
N GLU A 164 -8.91 6.26 -23.91
CA GLU A 164 -8.15 7.07 -24.86
C GLU A 164 -8.03 8.50 -24.33
N VAL A 165 -6.84 9.07 -24.46
CA VAL A 165 -6.57 10.49 -24.20
C VAL A 165 -6.34 11.21 -25.51
N ARG A 166 -7.01 12.37 -25.72
CA ARG A 166 -6.89 13.22 -26.93
C ARG A 166 -6.88 14.70 -26.53
#